data_d51d45d62b8342d5ed59ab019610153c
#
_entry.id   d51d45d62b8342d5ed59ab019610153c
#
_cell.length_a   1.000
_cell.length_b   1.000
_cell.length_c   1.000
_cell.angle_alpha   90.00
_cell.angle_beta   90.00
_cell.angle_gamma   90.00
#
_symmetry.space_group_name_H-M   'P 1'
#
loop_
_entity.id
_entity.type
_entity.pdbx_description
1 polymer ?
#
loop_
_entity_poly.entity_id
_entity_poly.type
_entity_poly.pdbx_seq_one_letter_code
_entity_poly.pdbx_strand_id
1 'polypeptide(L)'
;SGERAAFLFVILTFFYLIFMPNKFSKYIVFLLTILIITISVFSINDKKISNRMFQQTLDQAGITKDLGNFSLEHKGHYLIAWDLFKKNKFFGVGPKNFWNNCNNILIYQKKPFVCTTHPHNTYLQLLSETGFVGFLTIFYLFLFLCFISIKHIYLKITKQLQYFNFPTICILASMLISLWPLIPTGSFFNNYINIIYFFPVGIFLWLNDEKKFF
;
A
#
# COMPACT_ATOMS: atom_id res chain seq x y z
N SER A 1 0.93 14.55 -4.31
CA SER A 1 1.40 13.37 -3.55
C SER A 1 1.00 12.05 -4.20
N GLY A 2 -0.18 11.94 -4.81
CA GLY A 2 -0.67 10.70 -5.43
C GLY A 2 0.24 10.11 -6.51
N GLU A 3 0.89 10.91 -7.32
CA GLU A 3 1.77 10.45 -8.41
C GLU A 3 3.01 9.71 -7.89
N ARG A 4 3.59 10.15 -6.77
CA ARG A 4 4.77 9.49 -6.17
C ARG A 4 4.42 8.14 -5.55
N ALA A 5 3.27 8.04 -4.91
CA ALA A 5 2.78 6.78 -4.38
C ALA A 5 2.50 5.78 -5.52
N ALA A 6 1.87 6.23 -6.63
CA ALA A 6 1.65 5.40 -7.80
C ALA A 6 2.96 4.88 -8.40
N PHE A 7 3.98 5.73 -8.49
CA PHE A 7 5.31 5.32 -8.95
C PHE A 7 5.95 4.26 -8.05
N LEU A 8 5.85 4.42 -6.73
CA LEU A 8 6.35 3.43 -5.78
C LEU A 8 5.61 2.09 -5.92
N PHE A 9 4.29 2.11 -6.13
CA PHE A 9 3.51 0.89 -6.40
C PHE A 9 3.98 0.17 -7.66
N VAL A 10 4.27 0.91 -8.74
CA VAL A 10 4.82 0.33 -9.98
C VAL A 10 6.17 -0.35 -9.71
N ILE A 11 7.09 0.32 -9.03
CA ILE A 11 8.38 -0.26 -8.67
C ILE A 11 8.21 -1.53 -7.82
N LEU A 12 7.39 -1.48 -6.78
CA LEU A 12 7.12 -2.65 -5.93
C LEU A 12 6.52 -3.81 -6.73
N THR A 13 5.64 -3.50 -7.70
CA THR A 13 5.08 -4.53 -8.60
C THR A 13 6.18 -5.21 -9.41
N PHE A 14 7.09 -4.43 -10.02
CA PHE A 14 8.21 -4.99 -10.77
C PHE A 14 9.12 -5.85 -9.88
N PHE A 15 9.48 -5.37 -8.68
CA PHE A 15 10.27 -6.14 -7.74
C PHE A 15 9.56 -7.45 -7.37
N TYR A 16 8.28 -7.40 -7.01
CA TYR A 16 7.52 -8.60 -6.71
C TYR A 16 7.55 -9.61 -7.87
N LEU A 17 7.28 -9.17 -9.10
CA LEU A 17 7.27 -10.03 -10.27
C LEU A 17 8.65 -10.60 -10.63
N ILE A 18 9.74 -9.87 -10.34
CA ILE A 18 11.12 -10.35 -10.54
C ILE A 18 11.46 -11.42 -9.50
N PHE A 19 11.10 -11.20 -8.23
CA PHE A 19 11.36 -12.16 -7.15
C PHE A 19 10.45 -13.39 -7.25
N MET A 20 9.25 -13.25 -7.83
CA MET A 20 8.39 -14.40 -8.09
C MET A 20 8.93 -15.23 -9.25
N PRO A 21 9.30 -16.50 -8.99
CA PRO A 21 9.86 -17.34 -10.03
C PRO A 21 8.85 -17.58 -11.18
N ASN A 22 9.11 -16.99 -12.33
CA ASN A 22 8.27 -17.11 -13.52
C ASN A 22 9.12 -17.11 -14.82
N LYS A 23 8.55 -17.57 -15.92
CA LYS A 23 9.23 -17.64 -17.23
C LYS A 23 9.46 -16.26 -17.88
N PHE A 24 8.82 -15.22 -17.39
CA PHE A 24 8.88 -13.88 -17.99
C PHE A 24 9.82 -12.92 -17.26
N SER A 25 10.53 -13.37 -16.21
CA SER A 25 11.37 -12.49 -15.36
C SER A 25 12.36 -11.64 -16.18
N LYS A 26 12.99 -12.19 -17.23
CA LYS A 26 13.90 -11.43 -18.11
C LYS A 26 13.22 -10.26 -18.84
N TYR A 27 11.98 -10.44 -19.29
CA TYR A 27 11.22 -9.37 -19.96
C TYR A 27 10.75 -8.32 -18.94
N ILE A 28 10.42 -8.74 -17.72
CA ILE A 28 10.06 -7.85 -16.63
C ILE A 28 11.25 -6.96 -16.25
N VAL A 29 12.45 -7.53 -16.14
CA VAL A 29 13.70 -6.76 -15.90
C VAL A 29 13.94 -5.78 -17.04
N PHE A 30 13.78 -6.19 -18.29
CA PHE A 30 13.92 -5.32 -19.45
C PHE A 30 12.94 -4.14 -19.44
N LEU A 31 11.66 -4.40 -19.13
CA LEU A 31 10.65 -3.34 -18.99
C LEU A 31 10.97 -2.39 -17.84
N LEU A 32 11.45 -2.90 -16.70
CA LEU A 32 11.87 -2.06 -15.57
C LEU A 32 13.04 -1.15 -15.95
N THR A 33 14.02 -1.67 -16.69
CA THR A 33 15.16 -0.86 -17.17
C THR A 33 14.70 0.25 -18.12
N ILE A 34 13.79 -0.04 -19.04
CA ILE A 34 13.20 1.00 -19.91
C ILE A 34 12.49 2.06 -19.07
N LEU A 35 11.68 1.66 -18.11
CA LEU A 35 10.97 2.58 -17.22
C LEU A 35 11.94 3.51 -16.48
N ILE A 36 13.02 2.95 -15.89
CA ILE A 36 14.04 3.73 -15.18
C ILE A 36 14.73 4.71 -16.12
N ILE A 37 15.15 4.28 -17.31
CA ILE A 37 15.78 5.14 -18.31
C ILE A 37 14.84 6.28 -18.70
N THR A 38 13.59 5.98 -18.99
CA THR A 38 12.59 6.98 -19.39
C THR A 38 12.42 8.04 -18.30
N ILE A 39 12.26 7.63 -17.04
CA ILE A 39 12.11 8.57 -15.92
C ILE A 39 13.38 9.39 -15.72
N SER A 40 14.56 8.78 -15.86
CA SER A 40 15.83 9.48 -15.73
C SER A 40 15.97 10.57 -16.80
N VAL A 41 15.64 10.27 -18.06
CA VAL A 41 15.68 11.24 -19.18
C VAL A 41 14.71 12.40 -18.89
N PHE A 42 13.47 12.12 -18.48
CA PHE A 42 12.52 13.18 -18.14
C PHE A 42 12.99 14.02 -16.95
N SER A 43 13.57 13.40 -15.93
CA SER A 43 14.08 14.09 -14.74
C SER A 43 15.28 15.00 -15.02
N ILE A 44 16.14 14.64 -15.97
CA ILE A 44 17.27 15.48 -16.39
C ILE A 44 16.77 16.72 -17.16
N ASN A 45 15.74 16.55 -17.99
CA ASN A 45 15.24 17.61 -18.86
C ASN A 45 14.29 18.58 -18.13
N ASP A 46 13.63 18.17 -17.05
CA ASP A 46 12.69 18.98 -16.29
C ASP A 46 13.03 19.02 -14.79
N LYS A 47 13.61 20.17 -14.37
CA LYS A 47 13.95 20.44 -12.95
C LYS A 47 12.75 20.30 -12.00
N LYS A 48 11.52 20.57 -12.48
CA LYS A 48 10.30 20.46 -11.67
C LYS A 48 9.98 19.00 -11.38
N ILE A 49 10.15 18.12 -12.37
CA ILE A 49 9.98 16.66 -12.20
C ILE A 49 11.07 16.13 -11.27
N SER A 50 12.32 16.50 -11.50
CA SER A 50 13.46 16.09 -10.65
C SER A 50 13.25 16.49 -9.19
N ASN A 51 12.92 17.75 -8.91
CA ASN A 51 12.64 18.22 -7.56
C ASN A 51 11.48 17.45 -6.91
N ARG A 52 10.41 17.19 -7.66
CA ARG A 52 9.22 16.53 -7.14
C ARG A 52 9.45 15.04 -6.87
N MET A 53 10.15 14.34 -7.75
CA MET A 53 10.37 12.89 -7.64
C MET A 53 11.51 12.54 -6.69
N PHE A 54 12.58 13.31 -6.63
CA PHE A 54 13.76 12.99 -5.84
C PHE A 54 13.87 13.84 -4.59
N GLN A 55 14.05 15.16 -4.69
CA GLN A 55 14.32 16.00 -3.52
C GLN A 55 13.17 15.98 -2.50
N GLN A 56 11.94 16.23 -2.96
CA GLN A 56 10.79 16.19 -2.04
C GLN A 56 10.55 14.80 -1.45
N THR A 57 10.92 13.73 -2.15
CA THR A 57 10.81 12.36 -1.63
C THR A 57 11.87 12.09 -0.57
N LEU A 58 13.12 12.50 -0.80
CA LEU A 58 14.22 12.40 0.16
C LEU A 58 13.97 13.25 1.40
N ASP A 59 13.47 14.48 1.22
CA ASP A 59 13.08 15.37 2.32
C ASP A 59 11.97 14.76 3.19
N GLN A 60 10.96 14.12 2.55
CA GLN A 60 9.87 13.46 3.26
C GLN A 60 10.27 12.13 3.89
N ALA A 61 11.28 11.46 3.34
CA ALA A 61 11.88 10.27 3.95
C ALA A 61 12.82 10.61 5.12
N GLY A 62 13.06 11.91 5.39
CA GLY A 62 13.96 12.36 6.47
C GLY A 62 15.45 12.15 6.18
N ILE A 63 15.83 11.93 4.92
CA ILE A 63 17.22 11.64 4.54
C ILE A 63 18.06 12.91 4.40
N THR A 64 17.45 14.02 3.96
CA THR A 64 18.14 15.28 3.65
C THR A 64 17.91 16.38 4.67
N LYS A 65 16.88 16.30 5.49
CA LYS A 65 16.59 17.24 6.57
C LYS A 65 16.22 16.45 7.81
N ASP A 66 16.82 16.80 8.93
CA ASP A 66 16.71 16.20 10.27
C ASP A 66 15.76 14.99 10.39
N LEU A 67 16.30 13.85 10.73
CA LEU A 67 15.66 12.56 11.00
C LEU A 67 14.38 12.73 11.86
N GLY A 68 13.27 13.02 11.26
CA GLY A 68 12.01 13.16 11.98
C GLY A 68 10.86 13.76 11.18
N ASN A 69 11.11 14.26 10.01
CA ASN A 69 10.09 14.87 9.15
C ASN A 69 9.54 13.92 8.08
N PHE A 70 9.02 12.76 8.45
CA PHE A 70 7.79 12.31 7.82
C PHE A 70 6.90 13.56 7.74
N SER A 71 6.38 13.90 6.54
CA SER A 71 5.64 15.14 6.37
C SER A 71 4.84 15.43 7.64
N LEU A 72 5.02 16.59 8.26
CA LEU A 72 4.37 16.93 9.53
C LEU A 72 2.85 16.66 9.48
N GLU A 73 2.28 16.77 8.29
CA GLU A 73 0.88 16.46 7.97
C GLU A 73 0.57 14.97 8.18
N HIS A 74 1.30 14.06 7.56
CA HIS A 74 1.07 12.61 7.72
C HIS A 74 1.30 12.14 9.14
N LYS A 75 2.33 12.66 9.81
CA LYS A 75 2.57 12.36 11.23
C LYS A 75 1.38 12.79 12.10
N GLY A 76 0.81 13.96 11.82
CA GLY A 76 -0.39 14.44 12.50
C GLY A 76 -1.59 13.50 12.31
N HIS A 77 -1.87 13.09 11.06
CA HIS A 77 -2.96 12.17 10.75
C HIS A 77 -2.80 10.82 11.46
N TYR A 78 -1.57 10.28 11.50
CA TYR A 78 -1.27 9.01 12.16
C TYR A 78 -1.43 9.08 13.68
N LEU A 79 -0.99 10.17 14.30
CA LEU A 79 -1.17 10.38 15.74
C LEU A 79 -2.66 10.47 16.11
N ILE A 80 -3.46 11.20 15.33
CA ILE A 80 -4.90 11.29 15.55
C ILE A 80 -5.57 9.93 15.41
N ALA A 81 -5.25 9.20 14.33
CA ALA A 81 -5.79 7.86 14.11
C ALA A 81 -5.48 6.93 15.30
N TRP A 82 -4.26 6.99 15.81
CA TRP A 82 -3.83 6.23 16.96
C TRP A 82 -4.54 6.64 18.26
N ASP A 83 -4.79 7.94 18.47
CA ASP A 83 -5.52 8.44 19.64
C ASP A 83 -7.00 8.04 19.59
N LEU A 84 -7.63 8.07 18.42
CA LEU A 84 -8.99 7.57 18.22
C LEU A 84 -9.09 6.06 18.50
N PHE A 85 -8.13 5.30 18.01
CA PHE A 85 -8.04 3.86 18.28
C PHE A 85 -7.89 3.58 19.78
N LYS A 86 -7.00 4.29 20.51
CA LYS A 86 -6.84 4.10 21.95
C LYS A 86 -8.14 4.29 22.74
N LYS A 87 -8.98 5.21 22.28
CA LYS A 87 -10.29 5.47 22.92
C LYS A 87 -11.35 4.42 22.59
N ASN A 88 -11.27 3.82 21.39
CA ASN A 88 -12.29 2.91 20.86
C ASN A 88 -11.66 1.66 20.25
N LYS A 89 -10.96 0.86 21.05
CA LYS A 89 -10.08 -0.22 20.59
C LYS A 89 -10.79 -1.32 19.78
N PHE A 90 -11.99 -1.72 20.15
CA PHE A 90 -12.63 -2.89 19.54
C PHE A 90 -13.37 -2.57 18.24
N PHE A 91 -14.16 -1.52 18.21
CA PHE A 91 -15.04 -1.18 17.08
C PHE A 91 -14.73 0.17 16.43
N GLY A 92 -13.74 0.91 16.94
CA GLY A 92 -13.38 2.22 16.42
C GLY A 92 -14.48 3.28 16.63
N VAL A 93 -14.36 4.38 15.90
CA VAL A 93 -15.32 5.50 15.94
C VAL A 93 -16.43 5.38 14.90
N GLY A 94 -16.44 4.31 14.11
CA GLY A 94 -17.35 4.07 13.00
C GLY A 94 -16.74 4.46 11.64
N PRO A 95 -17.11 3.72 10.55
CA PRO A 95 -16.66 3.99 9.20
C PRO A 95 -16.95 5.44 8.76
N LYS A 96 -16.00 6.09 8.09
CA LYS A 96 -16.07 7.49 7.60
C LYS A 96 -16.23 8.56 8.69
N ASN A 97 -16.02 8.22 9.96
CA ASN A 97 -16.15 9.15 11.09
C ASN A 97 -14.82 9.75 11.56
N PHE A 98 -13.72 9.49 10.87
CA PHE A 98 -12.41 10.04 11.22
C PHE A 98 -12.44 11.57 11.28
N TRP A 99 -12.96 12.23 10.25
CA TRP A 99 -13.06 13.71 10.18
C TRP A 99 -13.84 14.30 11.36
N ASN A 100 -15.04 13.77 11.64
CA ASN A 100 -15.89 14.28 12.71
C ASN A 100 -15.20 14.18 14.08
N ASN A 101 -14.50 13.08 14.32
CA ASN A 101 -13.82 12.85 15.60
C ASN A 101 -12.47 13.58 15.68
N CYS A 102 -11.78 13.83 14.57
CA CYS A 102 -10.56 14.60 14.52
C CYS A 102 -10.80 16.04 14.98
N ASN A 103 -11.86 16.67 14.50
CA ASN A 103 -12.21 18.04 14.86
C ASN A 103 -12.55 18.20 16.35
N ASN A 104 -13.02 17.16 17.00
CA ASN A 104 -13.37 17.17 18.43
C ASN A 104 -12.17 16.98 19.37
N ILE A 105 -10.97 16.67 18.82
CA ILE A 105 -9.76 16.51 19.63
C ILE A 105 -9.09 17.87 19.82
N LEU A 106 -9.31 18.50 20.96
CA LEU A 106 -8.84 19.85 21.32
C LEU A 106 -7.34 20.09 21.10
N ILE A 107 -6.51 19.05 21.25
CA ILE A 107 -5.05 19.14 21.08
C ILE A 107 -4.67 19.50 19.62
N TYR A 108 -5.52 19.14 18.67
CA TYR A 108 -5.26 19.30 17.23
C TYR A 108 -6.01 20.48 16.61
N GLN A 109 -6.96 21.10 17.31
CA GLN A 109 -7.71 22.26 16.82
C GLN A 109 -6.82 23.46 16.47
N LYS A 110 -5.65 23.59 17.11
CA LYS A 110 -4.66 24.65 16.84
C LYS A 110 -3.80 24.40 15.59
N LYS A 111 -3.93 23.24 14.93
CA LYS A 111 -3.18 22.85 13.74
C LYS A 111 -4.13 22.44 12.61
N PRO A 112 -4.66 23.40 11.83
CA PRO A 112 -5.73 23.16 10.86
C PRO A 112 -5.37 22.16 9.75
N PHE A 113 -4.08 21.89 9.51
CA PHE A 113 -3.63 20.96 8.47
C PHE A 113 -3.56 19.47 8.91
N VAL A 114 -3.93 19.17 10.16
CA VAL A 114 -3.77 17.84 10.75
C VAL A 114 -5.03 16.99 10.61
N CYS A 115 -6.19 17.62 10.42
CA CYS A 115 -7.46 16.94 10.20
C CYS A 115 -7.81 16.86 8.71
N THR A 116 -8.02 15.64 8.23
CA THR A 116 -8.46 15.34 6.86
C THR A 116 -9.60 14.33 6.91
N THR A 117 -10.16 13.99 5.76
CA THR A 117 -11.26 13.03 5.65
C THR A 117 -10.88 11.62 6.12
N HIS A 118 -9.61 11.26 6.08
CA HIS A 118 -9.08 9.95 6.48
C HIS A 118 -7.57 10.04 6.74
N PRO A 119 -6.95 9.11 7.47
CA PRO A 119 -5.54 9.23 7.89
C PRO A 119 -4.50 8.90 6.80
N HIS A 120 -4.89 8.73 5.54
CA HIS A 120 -4.02 8.37 4.41
C HIS A 120 -3.21 7.08 4.59
N ASN A 121 -3.66 6.16 5.43
CA ASN A 121 -3.11 4.82 5.58
C ASN A 121 -4.26 3.88 5.94
N THR A 122 -4.44 2.81 5.15
CA THR A 122 -5.56 1.86 5.28
C THR A 122 -5.59 1.21 6.67
N TYR A 123 -4.44 0.80 7.20
CA TYR A 123 -4.40 0.09 8.49
C TYR A 123 -4.71 1.02 9.67
N LEU A 124 -4.19 2.24 9.65
CA LEU A 124 -4.50 3.25 10.66
C LEU A 124 -5.97 3.70 10.55
N GLN A 125 -6.51 3.77 9.34
CA GLN A 125 -7.93 4.06 9.13
C GLN A 125 -8.79 2.96 9.73
N LEU A 126 -8.50 1.70 9.43
CA LEU A 126 -9.23 0.56 10.00
C LEU A 126 -9.14 0.53 11.52
N LEU A 127 -7.93 0.72 12.09
CA LEU A 127 -7.77 0.78 13.55
C LEU A 127 -8.61 1.90 14.18
N SER A 128 -8.58 3.10 13.61
CA SER A 128 -9.31 4.25 14.17
C SER A 128 -10.82 4.16 13.95
N GLU A 129 -11.28 3.70 12.78
CA GLU A 129 -12.69 3.72 12.39
C GLU A 129 -13.44 2.41 12.67
N THR A 130 -12.77 1.25 12.65
CA THR A 130 -13.39 -0.08 12.87
C THR A 130 -12.73 -0.87 14.00
N GLY A 131 -11.71 -0.30 14.63
CA GLY A 131 -11.00 -0.93 15.73
C GLY A 131 -10.25 -2.20 15.34
N PHE A 132 -9.91 -3.02 16.31
CA PHE A 132 -9.24 -4.30 16.07
C PHE A 132 -10.04 -5.24 15.16
N VAL A 133 -11.37 -5.23 15.25
CA VAL A 133 -12.21 -6.17 14.49
C VAL A 133 -12.01 -5.95 12.98
N GLY A 134 -12.18 -4.74 12.48
CA GLY A 134 -11.98 -4.46 11.06
C GLY A 134 -10.51 -4.49 10.63
N PHE A 135 -9.59 -4.07 11.49
CA PHE A 135 -8.16 -4.16 11.22
C PHE A 135 -7.71 -5.60 11.01
N LEU A 136 -8.10 -6.52 11.91
CA LEU A 136 -7.64 -7.91 11.86
C LEU A 136 -8.12 -8.64 10.60
N THR A 137 -9.30 -8.33 10.06
CA THR A 137 -9.79 -8.96 8.84
C THR A 137 -8.88 -8.66 7.64
N ILE A 138 -8.52 -7.41 7.44
CA ILE A 138 -7.66 -6.98 6.31
C ILE A 138 -6.19 -7.34 6.56
N PHE A 139 -5.74 -7.25 7.81
CA PHE A 139 -4.37 -7.65 8.15
C PHE A 139 -4.15 -9.15 7.99
N TYR A 140 -5.14 -9.98 8.36
CA TYR A 140 -5.11 -11.42 8.10
C TYR A 140 -5.07 -11.72 6.60
N LEU A 141 -5.87 -11.03 5.80
CA LEU A 141 -5.81 -11.17 4.33
C LEU A 141 -4.41 -10.85 3.80
N PHE A 142 -3.80 -9.75 4.25
CA PHE A 142 -2.44 -9.40 3.86
C PHE A 142 -1.43 -10.49 4.24
N LEU A 143 -1.48 -11.00 5.47
CA LEU A 143 -0.60 -12.09 5.91
C LEU A 143 -0.83 -13.37 5.11
N PHE A 144 -2.08 -13.69 4.78
CA PHE A 144 -2.41 -14.83 3.92
C PHE A 144 -1.79 -14.68 2.52
N LEU A 145 -1.88 -13.49 1.91
CA LEU A 145 -1.24 -13.21 0.61
C LEU A 145 0.29 -13.33 0.68
N CYS A 146 0.91 -12.88 1.76
CA CYS A 146 2.33 -13.06 2.01
C CYS A 146 2.67 -14.56 2.12
N PHE A 147 1.90 -15.31 2.88
CA PHE A 147 2.10 -16.75 3.08
C PHE A 147 2.04 -17.53 1.76
N ILE A 148 1.00 -17.31 0.94
CA ILE A 148 0.87 -18.02 -0.35
C ILE A 148 1.97 -17.60 -1.33
N SER A 149 2.44 -16.36 -1.28
CA SER A 149 3.57 -15.88 -2.08
C SER A 149 4.88 -16.58 -1.68
N ILE A 150 5.16 -16.67 -0.39
CA ILE A 150 6.34 -17.38 0.15
C ILE A 150 6.25 -18.88 -0.17
N LYS A 151 5.07 -19.49 -0.01
CA LYS A 151 4.84 -20.90 -0.36
C LYS A 151 5.14 -21.16 -1.84
N HIS A 152 4.71 -20.26 -2.75
CA HIS A 152 5.01 -20.36 -4.18
C HIS A 152 6.52 -20.35 -4.45
N ILE A 153 7.25 -19.42 -3.83
CA ILE A 153 8.72 -19.32 -3.95
C ILE A 153 9.38 -20.62 -3.45
N TYR A 154 8.99 -21.10 -2.27
CA TYR A 154 9.52 -22.32 -1.66
C TYR A 154 9.33 -23.53 -2.58
N LEU A 155 8.10 -23.77 -3.09
CA LEU A 155 7.80 -24.89 -3.97
C LEU A 155 8.62 -24.85 -5.27
N LYS A 156 8.90 -23.66 -5.79
CA LYS A 156 9.72 -23.52 -6.97
C LYS A 156 11.20 -23.76 -6.71
N ILE A 157 11.74 -23.28 -5.60
CA ILE A 157 13.15 -23.53 -5.19
C ILE A 157 13.38 -25.02 -4.97
N THR A 158 12.42 -25.73 -4.36
CA THR A 158 12.49 -27.17 -4.11
C THR A 158 12.16 -28.01 -5.35
N LYS A 159 12.02 -27.38 -6.53
CA LYS A 159 11.68 -28.05 -7.81
C LYS A 159 10.38 -28.88 -7.76
N GLN A 160 9.46 -28.53 -6.90
CA GLN A 160 8.12 -29.09 -6.85
C GLN A 160 7.24 -28.45 -7.94
N LEU A 161 6.03 -29.00 -8.17
CA LEU A 161 5.11 -28.46 -9.15
C LEU A 161 4.87 -26.96 -8.96
N GLN A 162 4.83 -26.22 -10.08
CA GLN A 162 4.56 -24.78 -10.06
C GLN A 162 3.15 -24.53 -9.51
N TYR A 163 3.06 -23.84 -8.38
CA TYR A 163 1.81 -23.63 -7.66
C TYR A 163 0.88 -22.66 -8.40
N PHE A 164 1.43 -21.54 -8.90
CA PHE A 164 0.67 -20.53 -9.64
C PHE A 164 1.22 -20.31 -11.04
N ASN A 165 0.30 -20.08 -11.99
CA ASN A 165 0.64 -19.60 -13.32
C ASN A 165 0.93 -18.08 -13.29
N PHE A 166 1.47 -17.55 -14.39
CA PHE A 166 1.87 -16.13 -14.45
C PHE A 166 0.69 -15.15 -14.24
N PRO A 167 -0.51 -15.33 -14.83
CA PRO A 167 -1.66 -14.48 -14.52
C PRO A 167 -2.00 -14.44 -13.03
N THR A 168 -2.00 -15.58 -12.36
CA THR A 168 -2.25 -15.64 -10.91
C THR A 168 -1.19 -14.87 -10.12
N ILE A 169 0.09 -14.95 -10.52
CA ILE A 169 1.18 -14.17 -9.89
C ILE A 169 0.94 -12.66 -10.06
N CYS A 170 0.48 -12.20 -11.24
CA CYS A 170 0.16 -10.80 -11.47
C CYS A 170 -1.00 -10.31 -10.60
N ILE A 171 -2.03 -11.13 -10.43
CA ILE A 171 -3.16 -10.80 -9.55
C ILE A 171 -2.74 -10.78 -8.08
N LEU A 172 -1.91 -11.73 -7.65
CA LEU A 172 -1.32 -11.71 -6.30
C LEU A 172 -0.50 -10.45 -6.05
N ALA A 173 0.31 -10.02 -7.04
CA ALA A 173 1.05 -8.77 -6.98
C ALA A 173 0.12 -7.57 -6.75
N SER A 174 -0.95 -7.48 -7.55
CA SER A 174 -1.95 -6.41 -7.42
C SER A 174 -2.56 -6.36 -6.02
N MET A 175 -3.02 -7.50 -5.50
CA MET A 175 -3.63 -7.58 -4.17
C MET A 175 -2.65 -7.23 -3.05
N LEU A 176 -1.45 -7.82 -3.06
CA LEU A 176 -0.45 -7.64 -2.01
C LEU A 176 0.08 -6.21 -1.97
N ILE A 177 0.30 -5.59 -3.12
CA ILE A 177 0.82 -4.23 -3.21
C ILE A 177 -0.25 -3.22 -2.86
N SER A 178 -1.50 -3.42 -3.26
CA SER A 178 -2.63 -2.56 -2.86
C SER A 178 -2.84 -2.56 -1.34
N LEU A 179 -2.56 -3.68 -0.67
CA LEU A 179 -2.64 -3.82 0.79
C LEU A 179 -1.31 -3.55 1.49
N TRP A 180 -0.31 -2.97 0.82
CA TRP A 180 1.00 -2.73 1.45
C TRP A 180 0.91 -1.70 2.58
N PRO A 181 1.36 -2.02 3.80
CA PRO A 181 1.06 -1.20 4.99
C PRO A 181 1.81 0.14 5.05
N LEU A 182 2.92 0.28 4.35
CA LEU A 182 3.83 1.42 4.46
C LEU A 182 3.57 2.53 3.44
N ILE A 183 2.58 2.38 2.57
CA ILE A 183 2.29 3.36 1.51
C ILE A 183 1.05 4.17 1.87
N PRO A 184 1.08 5.50 1.66
CA PRO A 184 -0.11 6.32 1.77
C PRO A 184 -1.20 5.88 0.79
N THR A 185 -2.41 5.69 1.27
CA THR A 185 -3.57 5.23 0.50
C THR A 185 -4.70 6.23 0.55
N GLY A 186 -5.64 6.12 -0.39
CA GLY A 186 -6.94 6.78 -0.29
C GLY A 186 -7.80 6.18 0.83
N SER A 187 -8.99 6.73 1.04
CA SER A 187 -9.91 6.19 2.04
C SER A 187 -10.37 4.78 1.69
N PHE A 188 -10.14 3.83 2.60
CA PHE A 188 -10.57 2.44 2.44
C PHE A 188 -12.09 2.31 2.23
N PHE A 189 -12.89 3.18 2.84
CA PHE A 189 -14.35 3.16 2.71
C PHE A 189 -14.88 3.94 1.49
N ASN A 190 -14.01 4.30 0.56
CA ASN A 190 -14.42 4.88 -0.72
C ASN A 190 -14.73 3.75 -1.72
N ASN A 191 -15.88 3.81 -2.38
CA ASN A 191 -16.33 2.79 -3.33
C ASN A 191 -15.32 2.53 -4.45
N TYR A 192 -14.69 3.56 -4.99
CA TYR A 192 -13.66 3.43 -6.03
C TYR A 192 -12.44 2.63 -5.53
N ILE A 193 -11.97 2.92 -4.32
CA ILE A 193 -10.84 2.21 -3.71
C ILE A 193 -11.22 0.75 -3.41
N ASN A 194 -12.45 0.49 -2.98
CA ASN A 194 -12.95 -0.87 -2.75
C ASN A 194 -12.94 -1.73 -4.02
N ILE A 195 -13.25 -1.14 -5.18
CA ILE A 195 -13.13 -1.86 -6.45
C ILE A 195 -11.68 -2.31 -6.69
N ILE A 196 -10.70 -1.42 -6.45
CA ILE A 196 -9.28 -1.75 -6.62
C ILE A 196 -8.85 -2.88 -5.68
N TYR A 197 -9.35 -2.93 -4.45
CA TYR A 197 -9.00 -3.98 -3.49
C TYR A 197 -9.68 -5.32 -3.78
N PHE A 198 -10.97 -5.32 -4.09
CA PHE A 198 -11.77 -6.54 -4.11
C PHE A 198 -11.98 -7.14 -5.50
N PHE A 199 -11.88 -6.37 -6.58
CA PHE A 199 -11.94 -6.91 -7.93
C PHE A 199 -10.84 -7.95 -8.23
N PRO A 200 -9.56 -7.71 -7.87
CA PRO A 200 -8.52 -8.73 -8.00
C PRO A 200 -8.78 -10.00 -7.19
N VAL A 201 -9.47 -9.90 -6.04
CA VAL A 201 -9.85 -11.08 -5.24
C VAL A 201 -10.78 -12.00 -6.04
N GLY A 202 -11.79 -11.43 -6.70
CA GLY A 202 -12.70 -12.20 -7.56
C GLY A 202 -11.97 -12.92 -8.70
N ILE A 203 -11.05 -12.21 -9.38
CA ILE A 203 -10.22 -12.83 -10.44
C ILE A 203 -9.31 -13.92 -9.87
N PHE A 204 -8.71 -13.70 -8.72
CA PHE A 204 -7.85 -14.68 -8.06
C PHE A 204 -8.61 -15.97 -7.75
N LEU A 205 -9.80 -15.86 -7.19
CA LEU A 205 -10.66 -17.01 -6.91
C LEU A 205 -11.03 -17.74 -8.20
N TRP A 206 -11.47 -17.04 -9.22
CA TRP A 206 -11.81 -17.62 -10.51
C TRP A 206 -10.64 -18.36 -11.17
N LEU A 207 -9.43 -17.78 -11.17
CA LEU A 207 -8.25 -18.43 -11.76
C LEU A 207 -7.81 -19.70 -11.01
N ASN A 208 -8.28 -19.90 -9.78
CA ASN A 208 -7.84 -20.99 -8.91
C ASN A 208 -9.00 -21.88 -8.43
N ASP A 209 -10.20 -21.72 -9.01
CA ASP A 209 -11.40 -22.48 -8.62
C ASP A 209 -11.22 -24.00 -8.74
N GLU A 210 -10.42 -24.47 -9.73
CA GLU A 210 -10.10 -25.87 -9.92
C GLU A 210 -8.92 -26.38 -9.07
N LYS A 211 -8.19 -25.50 -8.37
CA LYS A 211 -7.03 -25.86 -7.56
C LYS A 211 -7.38 -25.82 -6.09
N LYS A 212 -7.38 -27.00 -5.45
CA LYS A 212 -7.51 -27.06 -3.99
C LYS A 212 -6.37 -26.28 -3.34
N PHE A 213 -6.70 -25.23 -2.61
CA PHE A 213 -5.76 -24.34 -1.93
C PHE A 213 -5.06 -24.96 -0.71
N PHE A 214 -5.41 -26.18 -0.32
CA PHE A 214 -4.96 -26.86 0.92
C PHE A 214 -4.26 -28.18 0.65
#